data_edb7508323a93220ae7b659122685bf0
#
_entry.id   edb7508323a93220ae7b659122685bf0
#
_cell.length_a   1.000
_cell.length_b   1.000
_cell.length_c   1.000
_cell.angle_alpha   90.00
_cell.angle_beta   90.00
_cell.angle_gamma   90.00
#
_symmetry.space_group_name_H-M   'P 1'
#
loop_
_entity.id
_entity.type
_entity.pdbx_description
1 polymer ?
#
loop_
_entity_poly.entity_id
_entity_poly.type
_entity_poly.pdbx_seq_one_letter_code
_entity_poly.pdbx_strand_id
1 'polypeptide(L)'
;MNIKIGIVGAGIQGVSNALFLQKKGFNVTIFDRDNPGAQAASYGNAGHFSPYASVPINRPDVLTDVPAMLMSSSGPLALKWNYVPKMIPWFLKFIMNSTTNKMMHTAKNMHQILDLALPAYDELFDEIDLEGLVENK
;
A
#
# COMPACT_ATOMS: atom_id res chain seq x y z
N MET A 1 29.25 -15.17 5.03
CA MET A 1 28.60 -16.05 4.02
C MET A 1 28.39 -15.23 2.76
N ASN A 2 28.85 -15.72 1.61
CA ASN A 2 28.68 -14.99 0.35
C ASN A 2 27.32 -15.36 -0.27
N ILE A 3 26.22 -14.97 0.41
CA ILE A 3 24.86 -15.27 -0.06
C ILE A 3 24.53 -14.29 -1.18
N LYS A 4 24.14 -14.84 -2.33
CA LYS A 4 23.64 -14.08 -3.49
C LYS A 4 22.11 -14.10 -3.46
N ILE A 5 21.48 -12.92 -3.58
CA ILE A 5 20.04 -12.76 -3.57
C ILE A 5 19.60 -12.15 -4.89
N GLY A 6 18.66 -12.80 -5.56
CA GLY A 6 18.00 -12.25 -6.75
C GLY A 6 16.64 -11.66 -6.38
N ILE A 7 16.36 -10.43 -6.80
CA ILE A 7 15.08 -9.76 -6.64
C ILE A 7 14.46 -9.57 -8.01
N VAL A 8 13.21 -9.95 -8.18
CA VAL A 8 12.47 -9.76 -9.42
C VAL A 8 11.55 -8.54 -9.27
N GLY A 9 11.80 -7.53 -10.10
CA GLY A 9 11.09 -6.25 -10.12
C GLY A 9 11.91 -5.10 -9.52
N ALA A 10 12.10 -4.03 -10.30
CA ALA A 10 12.80 -2.79 -9.92
C ALA A 10 11.83 -1.63 -9.59
N GLY A 11 10.63 -1.94 -9.13
CA GLY A 11 9.73 -0.97 -8.50
C GLY A 11 10.21 -0.60 -7.10
N ILE A 12 9.50 0.32 -6.43
CA ILE A 12 9.87 0.81 -5.09
C ILE A 12 10.11 -0.33 -4.09
N GLN A 13 9.30 -1.38 -4.10
CA GLN A 13 9.44 -2.53 -3.21
C GLN A 13 10.74 -3.30 -3.46
N GLY A 14 11.04 -3.57 -4.74
CA GLY A 14 12.26 -4.31 -5.11
C GLY A 14 13.52 -3.54 -4.79
N VAL A 15 13.55 -2.25 -5.11
CA VAL A 15 14.70 -1.38 -4.87
C VAL A 15 14.94 -1.19 -3.36
N SER A 16 13.89 -0.89 -2.57
CA SER A 16 14.02 -0.73 -1.12
C SER A 16 14.55 -2.00 -0.44
N ASN A 17 13.98 -3.17 -0.80
CA ASN A 17 14.48 -4.44 -0.27
C ASN A 17 15.94 -4.71 -0.66
N ALA A 18 16.32 -4.38 -1.91
CA ALA A 18 17.69 -4.55 -2.37
C ALA A 18 18.68 -3.70 -1.55
N LEU A 19 18.35 -2.43 -1.31
CA LEU A 19 19.18 -1.52 -0.53
C LEU A 19 19.38 -2.02 0.91
N PHE A 20 18.30 -2.41 1.60
CA PHE A 20 18.41 -2.95 2.96
C PHE A 20 19.20 -4.25 3.02
N LEU A 21 19.06 -5.12 2.02
CA LEU A 21 19.85 -6.36 1.95
C LEU A 21 21.33 -6.08 1.66
N GLN A 22 21.64 -5.11 0.80
CA GLN A 22 23.01 -4.67 0.55
C GLN A 22 23.64 -4.07 1.81
N LYS A 23 22.92 -3.22 2.57
CA LYS A 23 23.39 -2.69 3.85
C LYS A 23 23.73 -3.80 4.84
N LYS A 24 23.01 -4.92 4.79
CA LYS A 24 23.29 -6.12 5.59
C LYS A 24 24.41 -6.99 5.05
N GLY A 25 25.10 -6.57 3.98
CA GLY A 25 26.26 -7.27 3.42
C GLY A 25 25.92 -8.42 2.45
N PHE A 26 24.69 -8.52 1.96
CA PHE A 26 24.33 -9.49 0.94
C PHE A 26 24.72 -8.98 -0.46
N ASN A 27 25.06 -9.91 -1.34
CA ASN A 27 25.25 -9.61 -2.77
C ASN A 27 23.90 -9.69 -3.48
N VAL A 28 23.33 -8.54 -3.85
CA VAL A 28 21.98 -8.45 -4.41
C VAL A 28 22.03 -8.12 -5.89
N THR A 29 21.23 -8.82 -6.68
CA THR A 29 21.00 -8.54 -8.10
C THR A 29 19.50 -8.34 -8.32
N ILE A 30 19.12 -7.21 -8.95
CA ILE A 30 17.73 -6.93 -9.34
C ILE A 30 17.56 -7.34 -10.81
N PHE A 31 16.48 -8.05 -11.09
CA PHE A 31 16.06 -8.42 -12.44
C PHE A 31 14.76 -7.70 -12.77
N ASP A 32 14.75 -6.90 -13.82
CA ASP A 32 13.55 -6.26 -14.35
C ASP A 32 13.56 -6.35 -15.88
N ARG A 33 12.40 -6.27 -16.49
CA ARG A 33 12.25 -6.20 -17.95
C ARG A 33 12.59 -4.84 -18.52
N ASP A 34 12.51 -3.78 -17.67
CA ASP A 34 12.68 -2.38 -18.03
C ASP A 34 13.75 -1.73 -17.14
N ASN A 35 14.14 -0.50 -17.47
CA ASN A 35 14.97 0.33 -16.60
C ASN A 35 14.28 0.59 -15.26
N PRO A 36 15.01 0.69 -14.15
CA PRO A 36 14.44 0.97 -12.85
C PRO A 36 13.50 2.18 -12.86
N GLY A 37 12.29 2.00 -12.35
CA GLY A 37 11.28 3.04 -12.28
C GLY A 37 10.50 3.36 -13.57
N ALA A 38 10.94 2.92 -14.76
CA ALA A 38 10.35 3.37 -16.03
C ALA A 38 8.89 2.91 -16.24
N GLN A 39 8.60 1.61 -16.03
CA GLN A 39 7.26 1.01 -16.22
C GLN A 39 6.68 0.43 -14.93
N ALA A 40 7.32 0.68 -13.81
CA ALA A 40 6.85 0.20 -12.53
C ALA A 40 5.58 0.95 -12.08
N ALA A 41 4.65 0.24 -11.43
CA ALA A 41 3.46 0.86 -10.85
C ALA A 41 3.77 1.97 -9.82
N SER A 42 5.01 2.00 -9.30
CA SER A 42 5.50 3.05 -8.41
C SER A 42 5.77 4.37 -9.14
N TYR A 43 6.01 4.33 -10.44
CA TYR A 43 6.26 5.53 -11.22
C TYR A 43 4.98 6.36 -11.35
N GLY A 44 5.08 7.65 -11.04
CA GLY A 44 3.94 8.56 -11.10
C GLY A 44 2.84 8.29 -10.08
N ASN A 45 3.13 7.56 -8.98
CA ASN A 45 2.20 7.43 -7.88
C ASN A 45 2.02 8.78 -7.15
N ALA A 46 1.05 8.84 -6.24
CA ALA A 46 0.74 10.08 -5.51
C ALA A 46 1.84 10.52 -4.52
N GLY A 47 2.89 9.74 -4.32
CA GLY A 47 4.00 10.07 -3.39
C GLY A 47 3.56 10.22 -1.93
N HIS A 48 2.43 9.60 -1.56
CA HIS A 48 1.85 9.78 -0.24
C HIS A 48 2.29 8.69 0.73
N PHE A 49 2.93 9.08 1.82
CA PHE A 49 3.30 8.19 2.92
C PHE A 49 2.26 8.33 4.03
N SER A 50 1.46 7.27 4.24
CA SER A 50 0.40 7.30 5.24
C SER A 50 0.55 6.15 6.24
N PRO A 51 1.17 6.40 7.40
CA PRO A 51 1.27 5.39 8.48
C PRO A 51 -0.10 5.06 9.08
N TYR A 52 -1.07 5.94 8.91
CA TYR A 52 -2.43 5.77 9.44
C TYR A 52 -3.34 4.92 8.55
N ALA A 53 -2.87 4.46 7.40
CA ALA A 53 -3.62 3.56 6.51
C ALA A 53 -3.80 2.13 7.06
N SER A 54 -3.63 1.95 8.37
CA SER A 54 -3.87 0.70 9.08
C SER A 54 -5.34 0.36 9.23
N VAL A 55 -6.23 1.37 9.20
CA VAL A 55 -7.67 1.15 9.36
C VAL A 55 -8.27 0.67 8.03
N PRO A 56 -8.86 -0.54 7.99
CA PRO A 56 -9.42 -1.07 6.76
C PRO A 56 -10.69 -0.32 6.34
N ILE A 57 -10.96 -0.27 5.03
CA ILE A 57 -12.12 0.42 4.47
C ILE A 57 -13.46 -0.24 4.84
N ASN A 58 -13.47 -1.50 5.25
CA ASN A 58 -14.67 -2.22 5.68
C ASN A 58 -15.04 -1.91 7.14
N ARG A 59 -15.08 -0.65 7.48
CA ARG A 59 -15.56 -0.18 8.79
C ARG A 59 -17.09 -0.22 8.86
N PRO A 60 -17.68 -0.41 10.05
CA PRO A 60 -19.13 -0.42 10.21
C PRO A 60 -19.83 0.87 9.75
N ASP A 61 -19.21 2.03 10.01
CA ASP A 61 -19.71 3.35 9.61
C ASP A 61 -19.80 3.51 8.09
N VAL A 62 -18.86 2.94 7.33
CA VAL A 62 -18.90 3.00 5.86
C VAL A 62 -20.16 2.34 5.31
N LEU A 63 -20.66 1.27 5.96
CA LEU A 63 -21.90 0.60 5.51
C LEU A 63 -23.12 1.52 5.59
N THR A 64 -23.14 2.42 6.56
CA THR A 64 -24.23 3.40 6.70
C THR A 64 -24.15 4.53 5.67
N ASP A 65 -22.95 4.83 5.19
CA ASP A 65 -22.70 5.90 4.23
C ASP A 65 -22.88 5.47 2.77
N VAL A 66 -22.80 4.16 2.49
CA VAL A 66 -22.92 3.60 1.14
C VAL A 66 -24.17 4.09 0.38
N PRO A 67 -25.39 4.11 0.96
CA PRO A 67 -26.55 4.62 0.24
C PRO A 67 -26.40 6.07 -0.21
N ALA A 68 -25.91 6.94 0.67
CA ALA A 68 -25.67 8.34 0.34
C ALA A 68 -24.58 8.51 -0.73
N MET A 69 -23.52 7.73 -0.67
CA MET A 69 -22.44 7.73 -1.68
C MET A 69 -22.95 7.30 -3.05
N LEU A 70 -23.85 6.32 -3.12
CA LEU A 70 -24.44 5.83 -4.38
C LEU A 70 -25.45 6.82 -5.00
N MET A 71 -26.12 7.61 -4.19
CA MET A 71 -27.08 8.62 -4.65
C MET A 71 -26.40 9.90 -5.13
N SER A 72 -25.15 10.12 -4.79
CA SER A 72 -24.39 11.31 -5.19
C SER A 72 -23.76 11.12 -6.56
N SER A 73 -24.05 12.00 -7.49
CA SER A 73 -23.44 12.00 -8.84
C SER A 73 -21.94 12.32 -8.84
N SER A 74 -21.46 12.96 -7.78
CA SER A 74 -20.02 13.28 -7.55
C SER A 74 -19.41 12.45 -6.42
N GLY A 75 -20.13 11.42 -5.95
CA GLY A 75 -19.71 10.56 -4.85
C GLY A 75 -18.49 9.71 -5.19
N PRO A 76 -17.76 9.26 -4.18
CA PRO A 76 -16.57 8.43 -4.36
C PRO A 76 -16.88 7.00 -4.82
N LEU A 77 -18.16 6.59 -4.79
CA LEU A 77 -18.59 5.24 -5.12
C LEU A 77 -19.44 5.24 -6.41
N ALA A 78 -18.89 4.63 -7.45
CA ALA A 78 -19.61 4.40 -8.71
C ALA A 78 -19.80 2.89 -8.94
N LEU A 79 -21.04 2.46 -9.18
CA LEU A 79 -21.37 1.08 -9.47
C LEU A 79 -21.77 0.89 -10.94
N LYS A 80 -21.15 -0.10 -11.58
CA LYS A 80 -21.61 -0.60 -12.87
C LYS A 80 -22.70 -1.65 -12.62
N TRP A 81 -23.95 -1.25 -12.71
CA TRP A 81 -25.12 -2.04 -12.30
C TRP A 81 -25.20 -3.44 -12.92
N ASN A 82 -24.80 -3.60 -14.18
CA ASN A 82 -24.77 -4.90 -14.86
C ASN A 82 -23.69 -5.85 -14.29
N TYR A 83 -22.73 -5.34 -13.50
CA TYR A 83 -21.69 -6.13 -12.84
C TYR A 83 -22.04 -6.51 -11.39
N VAL A 84 -22.99 -5.81 -10.78
CA VAL A 84 -23.38 -6.01 -9.37
C VAL A 84 -23.73 -7.48 -9.07
N PRO A 85 -24.50 -8.24 -9.90
CA PRO A 85 -24.78 -9.64 -9.60
C PRO A 85 -23.54 -10.51 -9.44
N LYS A 86 -22.48 -10.23 -10.19
CA LYS A 86 -21.20 -10.95 -10.08
C LYS A 86 -20.44 -10.61 -8.80
N MET A 87 -20.70 -9.44 -8.23
CA MET A 87 -20.05 -8.96 -7.00
C MET A 87 -20.76 -9.40 -5.72
N ILE A 88 -21.98 -9.93 -5.80
CA ILE A 88 -22.77 -10.32 -4.61
C ILE A 88 -21.95 -11.18 -3.62
N PRO A 89 -21.23 -12.23 -4.03
CA PRO A 89 -20.45 -13.05 -3.10
C PRO A 89 -19.37 -12.26 -2.36
N TRP A 90 -18.77 -11.28 -3.04
CA TRP A 90 -17.79 -10.38 -2.46
C TRP A 90 -18.45 -9.41 -1.47
N PHE A 91 -19.58 -8.80 -1.83
CA PHE A 91 -20.33 -7.90 -0.95
C PHE A 91 -20.77 -8.58 0.35
N LEU A 92 -21.26 -9.81 0.26
CA LEU A 92 -21.63 -10.57 1.46
C LEU A 92 -20.41 -10.76 2.39
N LYS A 93 -19.27 -11.16 1.85
CA LYS A 93 -18.03 -11.28 2.64
C LYS A 93 -17.58 -9.94 3.21
N PHE A 94 -17.69 -8.87 2.45
CA PHE A 94 -17.35 -7.53 2.89
C PHE A 94 -18.20 -7.14 4.11
N ILE A 95 -19.52 -7.25 4.02
CA ILE A 95 -20.45 -6.95 5.12
C ILE A 95 -20.18 -7.83 6.35
N MET A 96 -20.00 -9.14 6.16
CA MET A 96 -19.70 -10.08 7.25
C MET A 96 -18.38 -9.76 7.98
N ASN A 97 -17.46 -9.08 7.30
CA ASN A 97 -16.19 -8.66 7.87
C ASN A 97 -16.18 -7.19 8.34
N SER A 98 -17.26 -6.45 8.12
CA SER A 98 -17.39 -5.05 8.55
C SER A 98 -17.92 -4.94 10.00
N THR A 99 -17.32 -5.68 10.91
CA THR A 99 -17.62 -5.60 12.34
C THR A 99 -16.49 -4.90 13.08
N THR A 100 -16.81 -4.17 14.15
CA THR A 100 -15.82 -3.44 14.94
C THR A 100 -14.68 -4.34 15.42
N ASN A 101 -14.98 -5.54 15.88
CA ASN A 101 -13.95 -6.48 16.35
C ASN A 101 -12.98 -6.89 15.24
N LYS A 102 -13.49 -7.22 14.05
CA LYS A 102 -12.66 -7.61 12.90
C LYS A 102 -11.86 -6.40 12.38
N MET A 103 -12.49 -5.23 12.31
CA MET A 103 -11.82 -3.98 11.95
C MET A 103 -10.65 -3.70 12.89
N MET A 104 -10.88 -3.73 14.21
CA MET A 104 -9.84 -3.48 15.20
C MET A 104 -8.72 -4.52 15.16
N HIS A 105 -9.06 -5.81 14.96
CA HIS A 105 -8.06 -6.87 14.77
C HIS A 105 -7.17 -6.59 13.56
N THR A 106 -7.77 -6.25 12.42
CA THR A 106 -7.03 -5.93 11.20
C THR A 106 -6.17 -4.67 11.39
N ALA A 107 -6.75 -3.60 11.94
CA ALA A 107 -6.05 -2.34 12.19
C ALA A 107 -4.83 -2.54 13.09
N LYS A 108 -4.98 -3.29 14.18
CA LYS A 108 -3.87 -3.58 15.11
C LYS A 108 -2.73 -4.33 14.42
N ASN A 109 -3.03 -5.35 13.62
CA ASN A 109 -1.99 -6.12 12.93
C ASN A 109 -1.32 -5.32 11.81
N MET A 110 -2.09 -4.53 11.06
CA MET A 110 -1.55 -3.64 10.04
C MET A 110 -0.68 -2.53 10.62
N HIS A 111 -1.10 -1.95 11.75
CA HIS A 111 -0.34 -0.92 12.45
C HIS A 111 1.07 -1.39 12.84
N GLN A 112 1.21 -2.62 13.33
CA GLN A 112 2.52 -3.18 13.68
C GLN A 112 3.51 -3.22 12.50
N ILE A 113 3.02 -3.36 11.27
CA ILE A 113 3.85 -3.37 10.06
C ILE A 113 4.11 -1.92 9.61
N LEU A 114 3.08 -1.09 9.58
CA LEU A 114 3.15 0.28 9.09
C LEU A 114 3.95 1.20 10.02
N ASP A 115 3.97 0.90 11.31
CA ASP A 115 4.74 1.64 12.31
C ASP A 115 6.26 1.58 12.06
N LEU A 116 6.71 0.53 11.38
CA LEU A 116 8.10 0.37 10.96
C LEU A 116 8.42 1.09 9.63
N ALA A 117 7.41 1.54 8.89
CA ALA A 117 7.61 2.04 7.54
C ALA A 117 8.30 3.41 7.53
N LEU A 118 7.85 4.36 8.35
CA LEU A 118 8.44 5.70 8.39
C LEU A 118 9.90 5.68 8.82
N PRO A 119 10.29 5.05 9.96
CA PRO A 119 11.71 4.94 10.32
C PRO A 119 12.57 4.28 9.24
N ALA A 120 12.00 3.29 8.51
CA ALA A 120 12.72 2.66 7.42
C ALA A 120 12.90 3.60 6.22
N TYR A 121 11.93 4.46 5.92
CA TYR A 121 12.09 5.49 4.90
C TYR A 121 13.09 6.56 5.31
N ASP A 122 13.07 7.01 6.55
CA ASP A 122 14.03 7.98 7.06
C ASP A 122 15.48 7.47 6.85
N GLU A 123 15.72 6.18 7.18
CA GLU A 123 17.04 5.55 6.95
C GLU A 123 17.46 5.51 5.47
N LEU A 124 16.50 5.39 4.54
CA LEU A 124 16.78 5.44 3.10
C LEU A 124 16.99 6.88 2.61
N PHE A 125 16.26 7.83 3.15
CA PHE A 125 16.28 9.24 2.76
C PHE A 125 17.55 9.95 3.22
N ASP A 126 18.12 9.53 4.35
CA ASP A 126 19.40 10.05 4.83
C ASP A 126 20.56 9.84 3.84
N GLU A 127 20.43 8.90 2.90
CA GLU A 127 21.44 8.60 1.89
C GLU A 127 21.21 9.31 0.55
N ILE A 128 20.08 10.00 0.40
CA ILE A 128 19.65 10.61 -0.87
C ILE A 128 19.40 12.09 -0.61
N ASP A 129 19.93 12.95 -1.46
CA ASP A 129 19.54 14.35 -1.45
C ASP A 129 18.09 14.48 -1.95
N LEU A 130 17.18 14.72 -1.02
CA LEU A 130 15.74 14.86 -1.27
C LEU A 130 15.27 16.31 -1.09
N GLU A 131 16.18 17.27 -1.09
CA GLU A 131 15.84 18.69 -0.90
C GLU A 131 14.77 19.11 -1.93
N GLY A 132 13.61 19.53 -1.44
CA GLY A 132 12.47 19.93 -2.25
C GLY A 132 11.61 18.79 -2.84
N LEU A 133 11.96 17.52 -2.62
CA LEU A 133 11.19 16.35 -3.12
C LEU A 133 10.25 15.75 -2.08
N VAL A 134 10.51 15.96 -0.79
CA VAL A 134 9.66 15.46 0.31
C VAL A 134 9.21 16.63 1.17
N GLU A 135 7.91 16.77 1.33
CA GLU A 135 7.29 17.76 2.23
C GLU A 135 6.65 17.03 3.43
N ASN A 136 7.00 17.44 4.63
CA ASN A 136 6.32 17.06 5.86
C ASN A 136 5.14 18.02 6.07
N LYS A 137 3.91 17.50 5.93
CA LYS A 137 2.66 18.23 6.20
C LYS A 137 1.98 17.70 7.44
#